data_33f6a90457730c5c92da915bde402587
#
_entry.id   33f6a90457730c5c92da915bde402587
#
_cell.length_a   1.000
_cell.length_b   1.000
_cell.length_c   1.000
_cell.angle_alpha   90.00
_cell.angle_beta   90.00
_cell.angle_gamma   90.00
#
_symmetry.space_group_name_H-M   'P 1'
#
loop_
_entity.id
_entity.type
_entity.pdbx_description
1 polymer ?
#
loop_
_entity_poly.entity_id
_entity_poly.type
_entity_poly.pdbx_seq_one_letter_code
_entity_poly.pdbx_strand_id
1 'polypeptide(L)'
;MRVNQMTSRVVTAAGAGLAATALAATALGTTGLAATASAGVRPDAGSSFLARFHHRTTVASTVPGNGDVNPYGVAVVRHSRGRLHAGSVLVSNFNNKKNLQGTGRTIVQVSPGGMVQVFARITPRMLPRACGGVGLTTALAVVRNWVVVGDLPSADGMAATAKAGCLIVLNADGQVSETFSGHGINGPWDMTAARGHGQSWLFVTSVLNGTVAAGGKTVHRGTVLRLHLGFRRGGPPALLSVTTVGSGFGERTDPAAFVVAPTGLGLGHGGGLYVADTGTSSVRRIPAALTRATSAGTGTLVSSGGALNGPLGLAIAPNGNVLTVNGGDGRIIEITPAGHQIFRRFLDRSGSPPGSGALFGLAVAPHGRGLYFVDDAVNTLRLLH
;
A
#
# COMPACT_ATOMS: atom_id res chain seq x y z
N MET A 1 0.41 27.26 27.73
CA MET A 1 1.42 26.18 27.65
C MET A 1 2.04 26.23 26.25
N ARG A 2 3.31 26.64 26.16
CA ARG A 2 3.99 26.88 24.86
C ARG A 2 4.45 25.55 24.29
N VAL A 3 4.06 25.26 23.05
CA VAL A 3 4.53 24.10 22.28
C VAL A 3 5.85 24.49 21.60
N ASN A 4 6.94 23.80 21.98
CA ASN A 4 8.25 23.95 21.37
C ASN A 4 8.25 23.29 19.98
N GLN A 5 8.45 24.11 18.95
CA GLN A 5 8.77 23.63 17.61
C GLN A 5 10.25 23.24 17.54
N MET A 6 10.54 21.99 17.32
CA MET A 6 11.89 21.53 16.95
C MET A 6 12.05 21.59 15.43
N THR A 7 12.87 22.50 14.96
CA THR A 7 13.31 22.63 13.57
C THR A 7 14.32 21.54 13.24
N SER A 8 13.96 20.67 12.29
CA SER A 8 14.89 19.68 11.70
C SER A 8 15.76 20.32 10.64
N ARG A 9 17.07 20.23 10.79
CA ARG A 9 18.06 20.69 9.81
C ARG A 9 18.27 19.61 8.73
N VAL A 10 18.04 19.98 7.48
CA VAL A 10 18.38 19.18 6.30
C VAL A 10 19.88 19.28 6.05
N VAL A 11 20.58 18.16 6.02
CA VAL A 11 21.98 18.07 5.59
C VAL A 11 21.98 17.71 4.09
N THR A 12 22.48 18.64 3.28
CA THR A 12 22.69 18.44 1.84
C THR A 12 24.08 17.84 1.63
N ALA A 13 24.16 16.66 1.00
CA ALA A 13 25.40 16.06 0.55
C ALA A 13 25.59 16.34 -0.95
N ALA A 14 26.70 16.99 -1.30
CA ALA A 14 27.14 17.25 -2.67
C ALA A 14 27.80 16.00 -3.27
N GLY A 15 27.37 15.57 -4.45
CA GLY A 15 27.97 14.48 -5.21
C GLY A 15 28.83 15.00 -6.35
N ALA A 16 30.04 14.50 -6.44
CA ALA A 16 31.01 14.78 -7.50
C ALA A 16 30.74 13.94 -8.75
N GLY A 17 30.84 14.55 -9.92
CA GLY A 17 30.64 13.88 -11.20
C GLY A 17 31.93 13.16 -11.68
N LEU A 18 31.74 12.08 -12.41
CA LEU A 18 32.76 11.40 -13.20
C LEU A 18 32.27 11.24 -14.64
N ALA A 19 33.05 11.71 -15.56
CA ALA A 19 32.86 11.62 -17.01
C ALA A 19 33.21 10.20 -17.50
N ALA A 20 32.41 9.63 -18.38
CA ALA A 20 32.72 8.40 -19.10
C ALA A 20 32.77 8.63 -20.60
N THR A 21 33.90 8.27 -21.18
CA THR A 21 34.25 8.32 -22.61
C THR A 21 33.50 7.22 -23.41
N ALA A 22 33.05 7.61 -24.58
CA ALA A 22 32.40 6.74 -25.57
C ALA A 22 33.43 5.99 -26.43
N LEU A 23 33.25 4.68 -26.62
CA LEU A 23 33.87 3.90 -27.69
C LEU A 23 32.79 3.46 -28.69
N ALA A 24 33.07 3.78 -29.96
CA ALA A 24 32.25 3.35 -31.09
C ALA A 24 32.67 1.92 -31.52
N ALA A 25 31.72 1.04 -31.78
CA ALA A 25 31.95 -0.24 -32.46
C ALA A 25 30.97 -0.38 -33.63
N THR A 26 31.57 -0.68 -34.78
CA THR A 26 30.98 -0.85 -36.11
C THR A 26 30.16 -2.15 -36.23
N ALA A 27 28.99 -2.06 -36.89
CA ALA A 27 28.10 -3.17 -37.17
C ALA A 27 28.44 -3.89 -38.47
N LEU A 28 28.41 -5.24 -38.43
CA LEU A 28 28.30 -6.10 -39.61
C LEU A 28 26.88 -6.68 -39.67
N GLY A 29 26.26 -6.55 -40.82
CA GLY A 29 24.87 -6.99 -41.05
C GLY A 29 24.76 -8.51 -41.26
N THR A 30 23.64 -9.06 -40.77
CA THR A 30 23.11 -10.35 -41.22
C THR A 30 21.61 -10.22 -41.48
N THR A 31 21.21 -10.59 -42.69
CA THR A 31 19.82 -10.68 -43.14
C THR A 31 19.13 -11.85 -42.44
N GLY A 32 18.06 -11.57 -41.69
CA GLY A 32 17.22 -12.55 -41.00
C GLY A 32 15.75 -12.39 -41.34
N LEU A 33 15.10 -13.48 -41.67
CA LEU A 33 13.70 -13.65 -42.09
C LEU A 33 12.71 -12.94 -41.16
N ALA A 34 11.78 -12.20 -41.75
CA ALA A 34 10.65 -11.59 -41.07
C ALA A 34 9.61 -12.64 -40.66
N ALA A 35 9.51 -12.92 -39.36
CA ALA A 35 8.35 -13.58 -38.79
C ALA A 35 7.26 -12.53 -38.54
N THR A 36 6.10 -12.67 -39.19
CA THR A 36 4.91 -11.83 -38.96
C THR A 36 4.36 -12.14 -37.56
N ALA A 37 4.76 -11.32 -36.59
CA ALA A 37 4.14 -11.32 -35.27
C ALA A 37 2.78 -10.60 -35.36
N SER A 38 1.71 -11.32 -35.01
CA SER A 38 0.38 -10.75 -34.79
C SER A 38 0.49 -9.56 -33.83
N ALA A 39 0.13 -8.37 -34.31
CA ALA A 39 0.05 -7.18 -33.49
C ALA A 39 -1.10 -7.32 -32.50
N GLY A 40 -0.84 -7.92 -31.34
CA GLY A 40 -1.68 -7.71 -30.17
C GLY A 40 -1.66 -6.21 -29.85
N VAL A 41 -2.83 -5.59 -29.76
CA VAL A 41 -3.01 -4.20 -29.39
C VAL A 41 -2.28 -3.99 -28.06
N ARG A 42 -1.07 -3.40 -28.11
CA ARG A 42 -0.39 -2.90 -26.92
C ARG A 42 -1.19 -1.70 -26.44
N PRO A 43 -1.64 -1.66 -25.16
CA PRO A 43 -2.17 -0.41 -24.62
C PRO A 43 -1.10 0.65 -24.80
N ASP A 44 -1.49 1.84 -25.23
CA ASP A 44 -0.59 3.00 -25.39
C ASP A 44 0.19 3.23 -24.12
N ALA A 45 1.44 2.76 -24.07
CA ALA A 45 2.34 2.88 -22.91
C ALA A 45 2.80 4.34 -22.66
N GLY A 46 2.18 5.33 -23.31
CA GLY A 46 2.51 6.74 -23.25
C GLY A 46 1.41 7.67 -22.72
N SER A 47 0.15 7.21 -22.60
CA SER A 47 -0.92 8.10 -22.13
C SER A 47 -1.10 8.01 -20.62
N SER A 48 -1.16 9.16 -19.93
CA SER A 48 -1.43 9.22 -18.51
C SER A 48 -2.89 8.86 -18.22
N PHE A 49 -3.09 7.90 -17.31
CA PHE A 49 -4.40 7.55 -16.76
C PHE A 49 -4.98 8.70 -15.95
N LEU A 50 -4.13 9.42 -15.19
CA LEU A 50 -4.56 10.49 -14.29
C LEU A 50 -4.82 11.81 -15.00
N ALA A 51 -4.22 12.06 -16.17
CA ALA A 51 -4.34 13.34 -16.87
C ALA A 51 -5.78 13.69 -17.26
N ARG A 52 -6.64 12.69 -17.44
CA ARG A 52 -8.06 12.86 -17.80
C ARG A 52 -8.97 13.28 -16.63
N PHE A 53 -8.50 13.19 -15.39
CA PHE A 53 -9.29 13.51 -14.21
C PHE A 53 -8.93 14.88 -13.68
N HIS A 54 -9.93 15.78 -13.57
CA HIS A 54 -9.70 17.16 -13.17
C HIS A 54 -10.39 17.55 -11.87
N HIS A 55 -11.37 16.77 -11.44
CA HIS A 55 -12.17 17.05 -10.26
C HIS A 55 -11.75 16.20 -9.07
N ARG A 56 -11.76 16.79 -7.89
CA ARG A 56 -11.55 16.14 -6.59
C ARG A 56 -12.77 16.37 -5.74
N THR A 57 -13.48 15.30 -5.41
CA THR A 57 -14.69 15.37 -4.56
C THR A 57 -14.42 14.64 -3.25
N THR A 58 -14.84 15.23 -2.13
CA THR A 58 -14.95 14.51 -0.87
C THR A 58 -16.17 13.59 -0.95
N VAL A 59 -15.95 12.29 -0.81
CA VAL A 59 -17.04 11.31 -0.82
C VAL A 59 -17.70 11.27 0.54
N ALA A 60 -16.90 11.13 1.62
CA ALA A 60 -17.38 11.15 3.00
C ALA A 60 -16.25 11.32 4.01
N SER A 61 -16.60 11.69 5.25
CA SER A 61 -15.72 11.49 6.40
C SER A 61 -15.56 10.00 6.69
N THR A 62 -14.36 9.58 7.09
CA THR A 62 -14.07 8.20 7.49
C THR A 62 -14.12 8.00 9.00
N VAL A 63 -14.45 9.04 9.76
CA VAL A 63 -14.53 9.04 11.23
C VAL A 63 -15.83 8.40 11.69
N PRO A 64 -15.79 7.20 12.30
CA PRO A 64 -16.98 6.55 12.84
C PRO A 64 -17.37 7.13 14.21
N GLY A 65 -18.52 6.71 14.73
CA GLY A 65 -19.07 7.21 16.00
C GLY A 65 -18.18 6.95 17.24
N ASN A 66 -17.20 6.03 17.17
CA ASN A 66 -16.22 5.83 18.24
C ASN A 66 -15.02 6.81 18.14
N GLY A 67 -14.96 7.61 17.06
CA GLY A 67 -13.96 8.65 16.85
C GLY A 67 -12.61 8.16 16.34
N ASP A 68 -12.46 6.92 15.86
CA ASP A 68 -11.23 6.47 15.20
C ASP A 68 -10.92 7.36 14.00
N VAL A 69 -9.66 7.70 13.80
CA VAL A 69 -9.14 8.62 12.79
C VAL A 69 -7.97 8.01 12.04
N ASN A 70 -7.34 8.79 11.17
CA ASN A 70 -6.21 8.40 10.36
C ASN A 70 -6.58 7.24 9.41
N PRO A 71 -7.35 7.55 8.33
CA PRO A 71 -7.74 6.57 7.33
C PRO A 71 -6.52 6.10 6.54
N TYR A 72 -6.30 4.80 6.51
CA TYR A 72 -5.11 4.18 5.90
C TYR A 72 -5.46 3.29 4.71
N GLY A 73 -6.07 2.13 4.96
CA GLY A 73 -6.36 1.14 3.92
C GLY A 73 -7.59 1.52 3.10
N VAL A 74 -7.54 1.24 1.81
CA VAL A 74 -8.65 1.49 0.87
C VAL A 74 -8.89 0.25 0.01
N ALA A 75 -10.09 -0.31 0.06
CA ALA A 75 -10.45 -1.46 -0.78
C ALA A 75 -11.85 -1.30 -1.39
N VAL A 76 -11.96 -1.42 -2.72
CA VAL A 76 -13.25 -1.38 -3.42
C VAL A 76 -13.96 -2.72 -3.33
N VAL A 77 -15.21 -2.73 -2.90
CA VAL A 77 -16.09 -3.89 -2.89
C VAL A 77 -16.62 -4.13 -4.29
N ARG A 78 -16.25 -5.26 -4.91
CA ARG A 78 -16.64 -5.57 -6.30
C ARG A 78 -17.99 -6.30 -6.41
N HIS A 79 -18.37 -7.05 -5.38
CA HIS A 79 -19.60 -7.89 -5.36
C HIS A 79 -20.30 -7.76 -4.01
N SER A 80 -21.62 -7.65 -4.04
CA SER A 80 -22.43 -7.63 -2.81
C SER A 80 -22.51 -9.03 -2.18
N ARG A 81 -22.29 -9.08 -0.87
CA ARG A 81 -22.46 -10.28 -0.04
C ARG A 81 -22.60 -9.88 1.43
N GLY A 82 -23.61 -10.37 2.13
CA GLY A 82 -23.87 -9.96 3.52
C GLY A 82 -23.93 -8.43 3.62
N ARG A 83 -23.12 -7.83 4.48
CA ARG A 83 -23.02 -6.37 4.64
C ARG A 83 -22.09 -5.68 3.66
N LEU A 84 -21.37 -6.42 2.82
CA LEU A 84 -20.57 -5.85 1.73
C LEU A 84 -21.49 -5.44 0.58
N HIS A 85 -21.42 -4.19 0.14
CA HIS A 85 -22.19 -3.64 -0.99
C HIS A 85 -21.29 -3.29 -2.16
N ALA A 86 -21.57 -3.85 -3.35
CA ALA A 86 -20.82 -3.58 -4.56
C ALA A 86 -20.75 -2.08 -4.88
N GLY A 87 -19.57 -1.61 -5.29
CA GLY A 87 -19.29 -0.19 -5.55
C GLY A 87 -18.88 0.61 -4.32
N SER A 88 -19.15 0.11 -3.11
CA SER A 88 -18.69 0.75 -1.87
C SER A 88 -17.18 0.61 -1.68
N VAL A 89 -16.62 1.47 -0.85
CA VAL A 89 -15.21 1.48 -0.48
C VAL A 89 -15.08 1.18 1.01
N LEU A 90 -14.26 0.18 1.35
CA LEU A 90 -13.85 -0.06 2.73
C LEU A 90 -12.63 0.81 3.05
N VAL A 91 -12.62 1.40 4.25
CA VAL A 91 -11.50 2.20 4.75
C VAL A 91 -11.19 1.75 6.18
N SER A 92 -9.92 1.41 6.46
CA SER A 92 -9.42 1.13 7.81
C SER A 92 -8.88 2.40 8.45
N ASN A 93 -9.17 2.60 9.76
CA ASN A 93 -8.62 3.70 10.54
C ASN A 93 -7.51 3.18 11.46
N PHE A 94 -6.32 3.79 11.37
CA PHE A 94 -5.12 3.35 12.09
C PHE A 94 -5.03 3.89 13.52
N ASN A 95 -5.62 5.05 13.79
CA ASN A 95 -5.54 5.74 15.07
C ASN A 95 -6.90 5.74 15.79
N ASN A 96 -6.87 5.77 17.13
CA ASN A 96 -8.06 6.00 17.92
C ASN A 96 -8.43 7.50 17.97
N LYS A 97 -9.51 7.84 18.68
CA LYS A 97 -10.00 9.22 18.85
C LYS A 97 -9.00 10.21 19.47
N LYS A 98 -7.92 9.72 20.12
CA LYS A 98 -6.83 10.54 20.64
C LYS A 98 -5.68 10.68 19.64
N ASN A 99 -5.87 10.20 18.42
CA ASN A 99 -4.88 10.17 17.36
C ASN A 99 -3.59 9.39 17.74
N LEU A 100 -3.72 8.34 18.54
CA LEU A 100 -2.61 7.45 18.89
C LEU A 100 -2.44 6.40 17.81
N GLN A 101 -1.23 6.30 17.23
CA GLN A 101 -0.92 5.40 16.11
C GLN A 101 -0.98 3.93 16.55
N GLY A 102 -1.42 3.03 15.65
CA GLY A 102 -1.52 1.60 15.96
C GLY A 102 -2.54 1.25 17.04
N THR A 103 -3.61 2.04 17.18
CA THR A 103 -4.67 1.82 18.18
C THR A 103 -6.07 1.93 17.59
N GLY A 104 -6.20 2.20 16.28
CA GLY A 104 -7.46 2.23 15.55
C GLY A 104 -8.05 0.83 15.37
N ARG A 105 -9.39 0.71 15.39
CA ARG A 105 -10.10 -0.56 15.53
C ARG A 105 -11.26 -0.71 14.55
N THR A 106 -11.50 0.29 13.71
CA THR A 106 -12.68 0.31 12.84
C THR A 106 -12.33 0.26 11.37
N ILE A 107 -13.17 -0.46 10.64
CA ILE A 107 -13.28 -0.39 9.19
C ILE A 107 -14.65 0.21 8.89
N VAL A 108 -14.69 1.31 8.16
CA VAL A 108 -15.92 1.87 7.63
C VAL A 108 -16.15 1.45 6.20
N GLN A 109 -17.41 1.34 5.79
CA GLN A 109 -17.84 1.16 4.41
C GLN A 109 -18.53 2.43 3.95
N VAL A 110 -18.02 3.02 2.88
CA VAL A 110 -18.56 4.23 2.26
C VAL A 110 -19.22 3.86 0.95
N SER A 111 -20.52 4.15 0.80
CA SER A 111 -21.24 3.92 -0.45
C SER A 111 -20.82 4.94 -1.53
N PRO A 112 -21.09 4.68 -2.83
CA PRO A 112 -20.84 5.67 -3.89
C PRO A 112 -21.56 7.01 -3.67
N GLY A 113 -22.70 7.00 -2.95
CA GLY A 113 -23.45 8.21 -2.57
C GLY A 113 -22.99 8.86 -1.26
N GLY A 114 -21.86 8.42 -0.68
CA GLY A 114 -21.29 9.03 0.54
C GLY A 114 -21.90 8.55 1.87
N MET A 115 -22.81 7.56 1.86
CA MET A 115 -23.33 6.98 3.11
C MET A 115 -22.25 6.16 3.78
N VAL A 116 -21.98 6.41 5.07
CA VAL A 116 -20.96 5.77 5.87
C VAL A 116 -21.59 4.81 6.86
N GLN A 117 -21.07 3.58 6.91
CA GLN A 117 -21.46 2.55 7.89
C GLN A 117 -20.20 1.94 8.50
N VAL A 118 -20.24 1.61 9.79
CA VAL A 118 -19.19 0.80 10.40
C VAL A 118 -19.37 -0.63 9.89
N PHE A 119 -18.42 -1.09 9.05
CA PHE A 119 -18.40 -2.46 8.56
C PHE A 119 -17.93 -3.42 9.66
N ALA A 120 -16.82 -3.08 10.33
CA ALA A 120 -16.29 -3.88 11.42
C ALA A 120 -15.72 -2.98 12.52
N ARG A 121 -15.88 -3.44 13.77
CA ARG A 121 -15.19 -2.91 14.95
C ARG A 121 -14.52 -4.06 15.66
N ILE A 122 -13.18 -4.09 15.61
CA ILE A 122 -12.39 -5.18 16.15
C ILE A 122 -11.92 -4.82 17.55
N THR A 123 -12.02 -5.76 18.48
CA THR A 123 -11.51 -5.57 19.83
C THR A 123 -10.46 -6.62 20.16
N PRO A 124 -9.51 -6.35 21.08
CA PRO A 124 -8.48 -7.32 21.45
C PRO A 124 -9.01 -8.67 21.91
N ARG A 125 -10.23 -8.71 22.48
CA ARG A 125 -10.88 -9.96 22.93
C ARG A 125 -11.30 -10.87 21.77
N MET A 126 -11.44 -10.33 20.56
CA MET A 126 -11.81 -11.08 19.35
C MET A 126 -10.60 -11.73 18.69
N LEU A 127 -9.38 -11.39 19.12
CA LEU A 127 -8.14 -11.82 18.50
C LEU A 127 -7.34 -12.74 19.43
N PRO A 128 -6.59 -13.71 18.88
CA PRO A 128 -5.64 -14.51 19.65
C PRO A 128 -4.48 -13.61 20.14
N ARG A 129 -3.81 -14.05 21.22
CA ARG A 129 -2.66 -13.34 21.79
C ARG A 129 -1.53 -13.08 20.79
N ALA A 130 -1.40 -13.94 19.79
CA ALA A 130 -0.40 -13.82 18.72
C ALA A 130 -0.55 -12.55 17.86
N CYS A 131 -1.73 -11.90 17.84
CA CYS A 131 -1.94 -10.62 17.16
C CYS A 131 -1.47 -9.40 17.97
N GLY A 132 -1.06 -9.56 19.22
CA GLY A 132 -0.46 -8.50 20.04
C GLY A 132 -1.41 -7.39 20.50
N GLY A 133 -2.54 -7.20 19.89
CA GLY A 133 -3.52 -6.12 20.15
C GLY A 133 -4.41 -5.82 18.94
N VAL A 134 -4.78 -4.57 18.74
CA VAL A 134 -5.49 -4.10 17.53
C VAL A 134 -4.94 -2.74 17.11
N GLY A 135 -4.43 -2.66 15.89
CA GLY A 135 -3.99 -1.44 15.20
C GLY A 135 -4.09 -1.65 13.69
N LEU A 136 -5.21 -1.23 13.06
CA LEU A 136 -5.51 -1.55 11.67
C LEU A 136 -4.66 -0.72 10.70
N THR A 137 -3.95 -1.39 9.78
CA THR A 137 -2.99 -0.77 8.85
C THR A 137 -3.58 -0.44 7.48
N THR A 138 -2.74 0.00 6.53
CA THR A 138 -3.08 0.17 5.12
C THR A 138 -3.34 -1.18 4.43
N ALA A 139 -2.83 -2.28 4.96
CA ALA A 139 -3.08 -3.61 4.44
C ALA A 139 -4.57 -3.95 4.52
N LEU A 140 -5.32 -3.69 3.45
CA LEU A 140 -6.76 -3.95 3.36
C LEU A 140 -7.10 -4.48 1.96
N ALA A 141 -7.72 -5.64 1.90
CA ALA A 141 -8.16 -6.24 0.65
C ALA A 141 -9.48 -6.98 0.78
N VAL A 142 -10.28 -7.00 -0.30
CA VAL A 142 -11.45 -7.87 -0.44
C VAL A 142 -11.09 -9.03 -1.35
N VAL A 143 -11.02 -10.23 -0.77
CA VAL A 143 -10.68 -11.47 -1.47
C VAL A 143 -11.93 -12.35 -1.53
N ARG A 144 -12.55 -12.43 -2.71
CA ARG A 144 -13.90 -13.02 -2.91
C ARG A 144 -14.92 -12.24 -2.05
N ASN A 145 -15.41 -12.85 -0.98
CA ASN A 145 -16.36 -12.27 -0.01
C ASN A 145 -15.76 -12.16 1.41
N TRP A 146 -14.44 -12.24 1.51
CA TRP A 146 -13.69 -12.08 2.75
C TRP A 146 -12.95 -10.75 2.73
N VAL A 147 -12.91 -10.06 3.85
CA VAL A 147 -12.09 -8.87 4.04
C VAL A 147 -10.86 -9.27 4.85
N VAL A 148 -9.69 -8.97 4.34
CA VAL A 148 -8.43 -9.19 5.06
C VAL A 148 -7.84 -7.82 5.39
N VAL A 149 -7.52 -7.61 6.65
CA VAL A 149 -6.89 -6.36 7.13
C VAL A 149 -5.65 -6.69 7.94
N GLY A 150 -4.62 -5.86 7.76
CA GLY A 150 -3.40 -5.92 8.54
C GLY A 150 -3.59 -5.32 9.93
N ASP A 151 -2.86 -5.84 10.87
CA ASP A 151 -2.81 -5.41 12.26
C ASP A 151 -1.35 -5.17 12.69
N LEU A 152 -1.08 -3.98 13.21
CA LEU A 152 0.21 -3.57 13.76
C LEU A 152 -0.04 -2.74 15.02
N PRO A 153 -0.27 -3.40 16.16
CA PRO A 153 -0.73 -2.73 17.37
C PRO A 153 0.39 -2.03 18.13
N SER A 154 0.01 -0.93 18.78
CA SER A 154 0.80 -0.24 19.80
C SER A 154 -0.02 -0.09 21.07
N ALA A 155 0.66 -0.05 22.23
CA ALA A 155 0.01 0.12 23.52
C ALA A 155 -0.39 1.59 23.78
N ASP A 156 0.41 2.53 23.30
CA ASP A 156 0.34 3.96 23.65
C ASP A 156 0.45 4.90 22.43
N GLY A 157 0.51 4.35 21.22
CA GLY A 157 0.69 5.12 20.00
C GLY A 157 2.15 5.37 19.61
N MET A 158 3.09 4.83 20.35
CA MET A 158 4.52 5.00 20.07
C MET A 158 5.08 3.79 19.31
N ALA A 159 5.93 4.03 18.35
CA ALA A 159 6.61 2.98 17.59
C ALA A 159 7.47 2.06 18.49
N ALA A 160 8.00 2.59 19.60
CA ALA A 160 8.80 1.82 20.55
C ALA A 160 8.01 0.74 21.29
N THR A 161 6.69 0.87 21.40
CA THR A 161 5.80 -0.12 22.04
C THR A 161 5.06 -0.98 21.04
N ALA A 162 5.35 -0.81 19.73
CA ALA A 162 4.77 -1.62 18.68
C ALA A 162 5.08 -3.10 18.87
N LYS A 163 4.06 -3.94 18.68
CA LYS A 163 4.16 -5.40 18.80
C LYS A 163 3.95 -6.06 17.44
N ALA A 164 4.45 -7.27 17.31
CA ALA A 164 4.10 -8.08 16.15
C ALA A 164 2.59 -8.25 16.08
N GLY A 165 2.05 -8.02 14.89
CA GLY A 165 0.63 -8.11 14.58
C GLY A 165 0.29 -9.36 13.78
N CYS A 166 -0.82 -9.31 13.06
CA CYS A 166 -1.33 -10.41 12.26
C CYS A 166 -2.14 -9.89 11.06
N LEU A 167 -2.59 -10.78 10.20
CA LEU A 167 -3.68 -10.51 9.26
C LEU A 167 -4.99 -11.02 9.86
N ILE A 168 -5.98 -10.15 9.92
CA ILE A 168 -7.31 -10.46 10.44
C ILE A 168 -8.24 -10.71 9.25
N VAL A 169 -8.92 -11.84 9.24
CA VAL A 169 -9.88 -12.22 8.20
C VAL A 169 -11.30 -12.05 8.73
N LEU A 170 -12.06 -11.21 8.06
CA LEU A 170 -13.46 -10.93 8.38
C LEU A 170 -14.38 -11.58 7.34
N ASN A 171 -15.51 -12.09 7.79
CA ASN A 171 -16.58 -12.52 6.89
C ASN A 171 -17.31 -11.32 6.26
N ALA A 172 -18.27 -11.60 5.38
CA ALA A 172 -19.05 -10.56 4.69
C ALA A 172 -19.94 -9.72 5.62
N ASP A 173 -20.10 -10.12 6.87
CA ASP A 173 -20.85 -9.40 7.90
C ASP A 173 -19.95 -8.61 8.87
N GLY A 174 -18.63 -8.60 8.60
CA GLY A 174 -17.64 -7.85 9.37
C GLY A 174 -17.20 -8.55 10.67
N GLN A 175 -17.49 -9.84 10.82
CA GLN A 175 -17.09 -10.62 11.98
C GLN A 175 -15.75 -11.30 11.76
N VAL A 176 -14.87 -11.29 12.77
CA VAL A 176 -13.60 -12.01 12.75
C VAL A 176 -13.87 -13.51 12.61
N SER A 177 -13.25 -14.12 11.61
CA SER A 177 -13.44 -15.54 11.30
C SER A 177 -12.14 -16.33 11.33
N GLU A 178 -10.99 -15.67 11.06
CA GLU A 178 -9.69 -16.31 11.06
C GLU A 178 -8.61 -15.22 11.28
N THR A 179 -7.41 -15.66 11.68
CA THR A 179 -6.23 -14.79 11.77
C THR A 179 -4.99 -15.53 11.26
N PHE A 180 -4.11 -14.83 10.53
CA PHE A 180 -2.82 -15.38 10.12
C PHE A 180 -1.71 -14.64 10.84
N SER A 181 -0.93 -15.35 11.65
CA SER A 181 0.21 -14.83 12.41
C SER A 181 1.44 -15.73 12.27
N GLY A 182 2.60 -15.24 12.66
CA GLY A 182 3.86 -15.94 12.43
C GLY A 182 4.28 -15.91 10.96
N HIS A 183 5.11 -16.84 10.51
CA HIS A 183 5.60 -16.96 9.12
C HIS A 183 6.20 -15.67 8.54
N GLY A 184 6.76 -14.80 9.39
CA GLY A 184 7.28 -13.49 8.98
C GLY A 184 6.22 -12.38 8.90
N ILE A 185 4.98 -12.64 9.28
CA ILE A 185 3.92 -11.61 9.41
C ILE A 185 4.12 -10.92 10.76
N ASN A 186 4.99 -9.91 10.78
CA ASN A 186 5.29 -9.15 12.01
C ASN A 186 4.54 -7.82 12.05
N GLY A 187 4.60 -7.05 10.98
CA GLY A 187 3.86 -5.81 10.83
C GLY A 187 3.31 -5.72 9.40
N PRO A 188 2.15 -6.34 9.10
CA PRO A 188 1.55 -6.23 7.78
C PRO A 188 1.14 -4.79 7.53
N TRP A 189 1.88 -4.10 6.64
CA TRP A 189 1.78 -2.65 6.46
C TRP A 189 0.86 -2.27 5.30
N ASP A 190 1.04 -2.88 4.12
CA ASP A 190 0.12 -2.76 2.98
C ASP A 190 -0.05 -4.10 2.28
N MET A 191 -1.09 -4.24 1.44
CA MET A 191 -1.32 -5.47 0.68
C MET A 191 -2.00 -5.24 -0.66
N THR A 192 -1.77 -6.19 -1.58
CA THR A 192 -2.56 -6.36 -2.79
C THR A 192 -2.93 -7.82 -2.99
N ALA A 193 -4.04 -8.08 -3.69
CA ALA A 193 -4.55 -9.42 -3.88
C ALA A 193 -4.57 -9.83 -5.36
N ALA A 194 -4.23 -11.09 -5.64
CA ALA A 194 -4.43 -11.74 -6.92
C ALA A 194 -5.43 -12.88 -6.79
N ARG A 195 -6.29 -13.05 -7.81
CA ARG A 195 -7.27 -14.12 -7.88
C ARG A 195 -6.82 -15.19 -8.88
N GLY A 196 -6.97 -16.46 -8.49
CA GLY A 196 -6.84 -17.60 -9.36
C GLY A 196 -8.07 -18.50 -9.27
N HIS A 197 -8.07 -19.59 -10.04
CA HIS A 197 -9.15 -20.55 -10.04
C HIS A 197 -9.12 -21.36 -8.74
N GLY A 198 -10.12 -21.21 -7.88
CA GLY A 198 -10.22 -21.93 -6.60
C GLY A 198 -9.30 -21.42 -5.49
N GLN A 199 -8.36 -20.53 -5.77
CA GLN A 199 -7.34 -20.04 -4.85
C GLN A 199 -7.12 -18.52 -5.01
N SER A 200 -6.38 -17.90 -4.10
CA SER A 200 -5.97 -16.50 -4.21
C SER A 200 -4.62 -16.32 -3.55
N TRP A 201 -3.94 -15.22 -3.92
CA TRP A 201 -2.70 -14.81 -3.29
C TRP A 201 -2.87 -13.42 -2.71
N LEU A 202 -2.31 -13.22 -1.52
CA LEU A 202 -2.07 -11.90 -0.95
C LEU A 202 -0.58 -11.61 -1.04
N PHE A 203 -0.23 -10.43 -1.48
CA PHE A 203 1.11 -9.87 -1.34
C PHE A 203 1.05 -8.85 -0.23
N VAL A 204 1.94 -8.96 0.75
CA VAL A 204 1.92 -8.14 1.96
C VAL A 204 3.32 -7.62 2.22
N THR A 205 3.48 -6.31 2.36
CA THR A 205 4.69 -5.74 2.97
C THR A 205 4.65 -6.02 4.46
N SER A 206 5.69 -6.67 4.98
CA SER A 206 5.81 -6.96 6.41
C SER A 206 7.03 -6.24 6.96
N VAL A 207 6.78 -5.36 7.90
CA VAL A 207 7.73 -4.49 8.58
C VAL A 207 7.89 -4.91 10.04
N LEU A 208 8.57 -4.10 10.85
CA LEU A 208 8.82 -4.36 12.27
C LEU A 208 9.77 -5.55 12.52
N ASN A 209 10.67 -5.82 11.57
CA ASN A 209 11.60 -6.93 11.63
C ASN A 209 12.89 -6.53 12.38
N GLY A 210 12.77 -6.21 13.67
CA GLY A 210 13.87 -5.76 14.54
C GLY A 210 14.02 -4.24 14.62
N THR A 211 13.14 -3.46 14.06
CA THR A 211 13.17 -1.99 14.06
C THR A 211 13.01 -1.40 15.46
N VAL A 212 12.16 -1.97 16.30
CA VAL A 212 11.98 -1.52 17.70
C VAL A 212 13.28 -1.64 18.49
N ALA A 213 13.95 -2.80 18.40
CA ALA A 213 15.24 -3.03 19.05
C ALA A 213 16.37 -2.15 18.48
N ALA A 214 16.24 -1.70 17.22
CA ALA A 214 17.23 -0.82 16.59
C ALA A 214 17.12 0.65 17.01
N GLY A 215 16.08 1.04 17.77
CA GLY A 215 15.97 2.37 18.39
C GLY A 215 15.97 3.51 17.38
N GLY A 216 15.23 3.38 16.27
CA GLY A 216 15.16 4.38 15.19
C GLY A 216 16.23 4.28 14.12
N LYS A 217 17.25 3.41 14.31
CA LYS A 217 18.24 3.14 13.25
C LYS A 217 17.62 2.28 12.16
N THR A 218 18.03 2.54 10.90
CA THR A 218 17.59 1.71 9.76
C THR A 218 18.21 0.32 9.84
N VAL A 219 17.36 -0.71 9.73
CA VAL A 219 17.75 -2.10 9.51
C VAL A 219 17.25 -2.55 8.15
N HIS A 220 17.97 -3.46 7.47
CA HIS A 220 17.62 -3.96 6.14
C HIS A 220 16.91 -5.32 6.24
N ARG A 221 15.74 -5.33 6.90
CA ARG A 221 14.97 -6.55 7.20
C ARG A 221 13.52 -6.51 6.73
N GLY A 222 13.07 -5.40 6.14
CA GLY A 222 11.75 -5.28 5.55
C GLY A 222 11.53 -6.34 4.47
N THR A 223 10.35 -6.97 4.45
CA THR A 223 10.03 -8.07 3.56
C THR A 223 8.74 -7.83 2.78
N VAL A 224 8.61 -8.56 1.67
CA VAL A 224 7.35 -8.72 0.94
C VAL A 224 7.03 -10.21 0.94
N LEU A 225 5.89 -10.54 1.52
CA LEU A 225 5.38 -11.90 1.64
C LEU A 225 4.32 -12.16 0.57
N ARG A 226 4.33 -13.36 -0.01
CA ARG A 226 3.22 -13.92 -0.78
C ARG A 226 2.55 -14.99 0.04
N LEU A 227 1.28 -14.77 0.41
CA LEU A 227 0.44 -15.75 1.08
C LEU A 227 -0.43 -16.46 0.05
N HIS A 228 -0.41 -17.77 0.02
CA HIS A 228 -1.28 -18.59 -0.80
C HIS A 228 -2.50 -19.01 0.03
N LEU A 229 -3.68 -18.64 -0.44
CA LEU A 229 -4.95 -18.91 0.24
C LEU A 229 -5.78 -19.95 -0.53
N GLY A 230 -6.21 -20.99 0.16
CA GLY A 230 -7.21 -21.95 -0.29
C GLY A 230 -8.60 -21.62 0.25
N PHE A 231 -9.65 -22.02 -0.48
CA PHE A 231 -11.03 -21.79 -0.07
C PHE A 231 -11.79 -23.11 -0.02
N ARG A 232 -12.35 -23.39 1.14
CA ARG A 232 -13.30 -24.48 1.34
C ARG A 232 -14.74 -23.94 1.27
N ARG A 233 -15.68 -24.76 0.85
CA ARG A 233 -17.08 -24.37 0.76
C ARG A 233 -17.60 -23.99 2.16
N GLY A 234 -18.10 -22.76 2.32
CA GLY A 234 -18.71 -22.26 3.57
C GLY A 234 -17.74 -21.86 4.68
N GLY A 235 -16.42 -22.09 4.54
CA GLY A 235 -15.43 -21.75 5.56
C GLY A 235 -14.57 -20.52 5.22
N PRO A 236 -13.81 -19.99 6.19
CA PRO A 236 -12.83 -18.94 5.95
C PRO A 236 -11.70 -19.45 5.04
N PRO A 237 -10.94 -18.53 4.38
CA PRO A 237 -9.75 -18.92 3.65
C PRO A 237 -8.73 -19.57 4.59
N ALA A 238 -8.12 -20.66 4.11
CA ALA A 238 -7.03 -21.31 4.80
C ALA A 238 -5.69 -20.81 4.25
N LEU A 239 -4.71 -20.51 5.11
CA LEU A 239 -3.36 -20.20 4.72
C LEU A 239 -2.64 -21.52 4.32
N LEU A 240 -2.34 -21.69 3.03
CA LEU A 240 -1.70 -22.89 2.50
C LEU A 240 -0.17 -22.79 2.56
N SER A 241 0.38 -21.63 2.25
CA SER A 241 1.82 -21.38 2.34
C SER A 241 2.13 -19.88 2.40
N VAL A 242 3.32 -19.56 2.90
CA VAL A 242 3.90 -18.21 2.86
C VAL A 242 5.25 -18.29 2.19
N THR A 243 5.51 -17.39 1.24
CA THR A 243 6.80 -17.27 0.56
C THR A 243 7.30 -15.83 0.67
N THR A 244 8.51 -15.63 1.14
CA THR A 244 9.17 -14.32 1.05
C THR A 244 9.60 -14.08 -0.39
N VAL A 245 8.93 -13.17 -1.09
CA VAL A 245 9.21 -12.84 -2.50
C VAL A 245 10.11 -11.62 -2.66
N GLY A 246 10.21 -10.78 -1.62
CA GLY A 246 11.13 -9.66 -1.52
C GLY A 246 11.70 -9.56 -0.10
N SER A 247 12.94 -9.07 0.04
CA SER A 247 13.63 -8.91 1.33
C SER A 247 14.76 -7.90 1.25
N GLY A 248 15.27 -7.48 2.42
CA GLY A 248 16.40 -6.55 2.48
C GLY A 248 16.00 -5.09 2.32
N PHE A 249 14.71 -4.77 2.34
CA PHE A 249 14.24 -3.37 2.36
C PHE A 249 14.66 -2.68 3.67
N GLY A 250 15.03 -1.41 3.55
CA GLY A 250 15.30 -0.58 4.71
C GLY A 250 14.02 -0.30 5.49
N GLU A 251 14.08 -0.45 6.82
CA GLU A 251 12.99 -0.12 7.72
C GLU A 251 13.51 0.47 9.02
N ARG A 252 12.76 1.40 9.61
CA ARG A 252 13.06 1.98 10.92
C ARG A 252 11.77 2.41 11.62
N THR A 253 11.80 2.45 12.95
CA THR A 253 10.77 3.16 13.72
C THR A 253 10.96 4.66 13.56
N ASP A 254 9.84 5.40 13.53
CA ASP A 254 9.82 6.84 13.35
C ASP A 254 8.72 7.44 14.25
N PRO A 255 9.02 8.45 15.07
CA PRO A 255 8.05 9.03 15.99
C PRO A 255 6.85 9.69 15.29
N ALA A 256 7.04 10.23 14.09
CA ALA A 256 5.99 10.90 13.34
C ALA A 256 5.21 9.95 12.41
N ALA A 257 5.91 8.99 11.78
CA ALA A 257 5.34 8.09 10.78
C ALA A 257 5.12 6.66 11.30
N PHE A 258 5.38 6.41 12.58
CA PHE A 258 5.36 5.10 13.23
C PHE A 258 6.43 4.14 12.67
N VAL A 259 6.38 3.80 11.39
CA VAL A 259 7.41 3.02 10.69
C VAL A 259 7.63 3.63 9.32
N VAL A 260 8.90 3.86 8.95
CA VAL A 260 9.33 4.16 7.58
C VAL A 260 9.94 2.89 7.00
N ALA A 261 9.34 2.34 5.95
CA ALA A 261 9.64 1.00 5.43
C ALA A 261 9.00 0.82 4.03
N PRO A 262 9.17 -0.34 3.36
CA PRO A 262 8.38 -0.65 2.16
C PRO A 262 6.88 -0.62 2.50
N THR A 263 6.09 0.05 1.66
CA THR A 263 4.66 0.29 1.91
C THR A 263 3.81 -0.28 0.78
N GLY A 264 3.29 0.58 -0.09
CA GLY A 264 2.30 0.27 -1.10
C GLY A 264 2.69 -0.83 -2.07
N LEU A 265 1.74 -1.70 -2.39
CA LEU A 265 1.89 -2.82 -3.29
C LEU A 265 0.90 -2.79 -4.46
N GLY A 266 1.37 -3.10 -5.66
CA GLY A 266 0.53 -3.27 -6.83
C GLY A 266 1.03 -4.38 -7.76
N LEU A 267 0.16 -5.35 -8.06
CA LEU A 267 0.49 -6.41 -8.99
C LEU A 267 0.21 -5.96 -10.43
N GLY A 268 1.26 -5.80 -11.23
CA GLY A 268 1.16 -5.45 -12.63
C GLY A 268 0.67 -6.60 -13.51
N HIS A 269 0.15 -6.29 -14.70
CA HIS A 269 -0.45 -7.24 -15.63
C HIS A 269 0.49 -8.38 -16.05
N GLY A 270 1.81 -8.15 -16.05
CA GLY A 270 2.83 -9.17 -16.35
C GLY A 270 3.31 -9.96 -15.11
N GLY A 271 2.56 -9.96 -13.99
CA GLY A 271 2.92 -10.71 -12.78
C GLY A 271 4.11 -10.16 -12.01
N GLY A 272 4.63 -9.00 -12.37
CA GLY A 272 5.60 -8.23 -11.57
C GLY A 272 4.89 -7.46 -10.48
N LEU A 273 5.40 -7.52 -9.26
CA LEU A 273 4.85 -6.78 -8.13
C LEU A 273 5.64 -5.48 -7.92
N TYR A 274 4.94 -4.35 -7.99
CA TYR A 274 5.53 -3.05 -7.69
C TYR A 274 5.42 -2.77 -6.20
N VAL A 275 6.47 -2.16 -5.66
CA VAL A 275 6.64 -1.84 -4.24
C VAL A 275 7.02 -0.37 -4.10
N ALA A 276 6.28 0.40 -3.34
CA ALA A 276 6.68 1.72 -2.88
C ALA A 276 7.69 1.56 -1.74
N ASP A 277 8.94 1.95 -1.99
CA ASP A 277 10.00 1.95 -0.99
C ASP A 277 10.13 3.37 -0.43
N THR A 278 9.40 3.63 0.63
CA THR A 278 9.28 4.95 1.26
C THR A 278 10.63 5.48 1.73
N GLY A 279 11.44 4.59 2.33
CA GLY A 279 12.73 4.95 2.92
C GLY A 279 13.76 5.44 1.89
N THR A 280 13.67 4.96 0.66
CA THR A 280 14.58 5.35 -0.45
C THR A 280 13.92 6.27 -1.48
N SER A 281 12.68 6.70 -1.23
CA SER A 281 11.87 7.49 -2.19
C SER A 281 11.87 6.89 -3.59
N SER A 282 11.59 5.58 -3.69
CA SER A 282 11.65 4.86 -4.95
C SER A 282 10.46 3.90 -5.14
N VAL A 283 10.24 3.51 -6.39
CA VAL A 283 9.36 2.40 -6.76
C VAL A 283 10.23 1.27 -7.30
N ARG A 284 10.03 0.07 -6.77
CA ARG A 284 10.77 -1.14 -7.15
C ARG A 284 9.83 -2.19 -7.72
N ARG A 285 10.39 -3.19 -8.43
CA ARG A 285 9.62 -4.27 -9.04
C ARG A 285 10.22 -5.63 -8.69
N ILE A 286 9.43 -6.49 -8.07
CA ILE A 286 9.74 -7.90 -7.84
C ILE A 286 9.22 -8.69 -9.04
N PRO A 287 10.10 -9.28 -9.90
CA PRO A 287 9.67 -10.00 -11.08
C PRO A 287 9.06 -11.36 -10.72
N ALA A 288 8.14 -11.86 -11.54
CA ALA A 288 7.50 -13.18 -11.39
C ALA A 288 6.94 -13.44 -9.97
N ALA A 289 6.34 -12.41 -9.35
CA ALA A 289 5.95 -12.47 -7.94
C ALA A 289 4.93 -13.58 -7.62
N LEU A 290 4.09 -13.96 -8.59
CA LEU A 290 3.10 -15.04 -8.44
C LEU A 290 3.73 -16.44 -8.36
N THR A 291 4.88 -16.65 -8.99
CA THR A 291 5.45 -18.01 -9.21
C THR A 291 6.81 -18.23 -8.56
N ARG A 292 7.54 -17.15 -8.23
CA ARG A 292 8.89 -17.31 -7.68
C ARG A 292 8.91 -18.08 -6.35
N ALA A 293 9.91 -18.92 -6.18
CA ALA A 293 10.08 -19.72 -4.97
C ALA A 293 10.92 -19.04 -3.88
N THR A 294 11.74 -18.04 -4.25
CA THR A 294 12.70 -17.37 -3.35
C THR A 294 12.61 -15.85 -3.49
N SER A 295 13.18 -15.12 -2.53
CA SER A 295 13.26 -13.67 -2.58
C SER A 295 14.04 -13.13 -3.78
N ALA A 296 13.60 -12.01 -4.33
CA ALA A 296 14.33 -11.22 -5.33
C ALA A 296 15.19 -10.11 -4.67
N GLY A 297 15.48 -10.20 -3.37
CA GLY A 297 16.00 -9.05 -2.64
C GLY A 297 14.99 -7.91 -2.66
N THR A 298 15.44 -6.67 -2.84
CA THR A 298 14.56 -5.50 -2.97
C THR A 298 13.96 -5.37 -4.38
N GLY A 299 14.19 -6.32 -5.28
CA GLY A 299 13.77 -6.24 -6.67
C GLY A 299 14.59 -5.26 -7.52
N THR A 300 14.11 -4.97 -8.73
CA THR A 300 14.74 -4.02 -9.66
C THR A 300 14.19 -2.61 -9.42
N LEU A 301 15.04 -1.60 -9.49
CA LEU A 301 14.62 -0.20 -9.45
C LEU A 301 13.79 0.12 -10.70
N VAL A 302 12.61 0.72 -10.50
CA VAL A 302 11.74 1.21 -11.58
C VAL A 302 11.88 2.72 -11.71
N SER A 303 11.71 3.45 -10.61
CA SER A 303 11.81 4.91 -10.59
C SER A 303 12.30 5.40 -9.24
N SER A 304 13.09 6.48 -9.23
CA SER A 304 13.56 7.16 -8.01
C SER A 304 13.80 8.63 -8.28
N GLY A 305 13.85 9.42 -7.22
CA GLY A 305 14.03 10.87 -7.33
C GLY A 305 12.89 11.58 -8.09
N GLY A 306 13.19 12.70 -8.77
CA GLY A 306 12.19 13.46 -9.50
C GLY A 306 11.08 13.99 -8.57
N ALA A 307 9.84 13.60 -8.84
CA ALA A 307 8.68 13.98 -8.05
C ALA A 307 8.37 13.00 -6.89
N LEU A 308 9.08 11.89 -6.76
CA LEU A 308 8.91 10.94 -5.66
C LEU A 308 9.47 11.54 -4.36
N ASN A 309 8.65 11.52 -3.30
CA ASN A 309 8.99 12.01 -1.97
C ASN A 309 8.29 11.16 -0.90
N GLY A 310 8.95 10.06 -0.51
CA GLY A 310 8.37 9.09 0.42
C GLY A 310 7.09 8.46 -0.12
N PRO A 311 7.12 7.70 -1.24
CA PRO A 311 5.91 7.07 -1.78
C PRO A 311 5.32 6.09 -0.76
N LEU A 312 3.99 6.14 -0.59
CA LEU A 312 3.22 5.33 0.35
C LEU A 312 2.26 4.40 -0.41
N GLY A 313 0.97 4.72 -0.47
CA GLY A 313 -0.01 3.89 -1.16
C GLY A 313 0.32 3.72 -2.64
N LEU A 314 0.01 2.53 -3.19
CA LEU A 314 0.28 2.19 -4.58
C LEU A 314 -0.88 1.42 -5.20
N ALA A 315 -1.23 1.75 -6.43
CA ALA A 315 -2.18 1.00 -7.25
C ALA A 315 -1.68 0.88 -8.68
N ILE A 316 -2.20 -0.10 -9.42
CA ILE A 316 -1.94 -0.24 -10.85
C ILE A 316 -3.14 0.29 -11.63
N ALA A 317 -2.89 1.24 -12.50
CA ALA A 317 -3.89 1.79 -13.41
C ALA A 317 -4.30 0.77 -14.49
N PRO A 318 -5.48 0.91 -15.11
CA PRO A 318 -5.92 0.02 -16.19
C PRO A 318 -4.96 -0.05 -17.40
N ASN A 319 -4.20 1.01 -17.66
CA ASN A 319 -3.16 1.05 -18.70
C ASN A 319 -1.83 0.40 -18.28
N GLY A 320 -1.75 -0.12 -17.05
CA GLY A 320 -0.55 -0.77 -16.50
C GLY A 320 0.43 0.17 -15.80
N ASN A 321 0.19 1.46 -15.79
CA ASN A 321 1.03 2.42 -15.08
C ASN A 321 0.88 2.28 -13.56
N VAL A 322 1.94 2.62 -12.84
CA VAL A 322 1.98 2.65 -11.38
C VAL A 322 1.51 4.02 -10.91
N LEU A 323 0.52 4.01 -10.02
CA LEU A 323 0.03 5.19 -9.32
C LEU A 323 0.53 5.13 -7.88
N THR A 324 1.17 6.19 -7.39
CA THR A 324 1.59 6.25 -5.99
C THR A 324 1.40 7.64 -5.42
N VAL A 325 1.06 7.72 -4.14
CA VAL A 325 0.96 8.99 -3.41
C VAL A 325 2.21 9.19 -2.56
N ASN A 326 2.67 10.43 -2.47
CA ASN A 326 3.78 10.81 -1.60
C ASN A 326 3.29 11.13 -0.20
N GLY A 327 3.93 10.54 0.81
CA GLY A 327 3.75 10.93 2.21
C GLY A 327 4.42 12.26 2.56
N GLY A 328 5.48 12.63 1.82
CA GLY A 328 6.27 13.83 2.14
C GLY A 328 5.73 15.15 1.59
N ASP A 329 4.81 15.14 0.61
CA ASP A 329 4.38 16.39 -0.05
C ASP A 329 2.95 16.40 -0.62
N GLY A 330 2.11 15.42 -0.30
CA GLY A 330 0.70 15.39 -0.72
C GLY A 330 0.45 15.26 -2.23
N ARG A 331 1.43 14.79 -3.01
CA ARG A 331 1.28 14.56 -4.45
C ARG A 331 0.90 13.14 -4.77
N ILE A 332 0.21 12.98 -5.91
CA ILE A 332 0.12 11.73 -6.63
C ILE A 332 1.06 11.76 -7.84
N ILE A 333 1.70 10.63 -8.09
CA ILE A 333 2.63 10.43 -9.20
C ILE A 333 2.14 9.25 -10.03
N GLU A 334 2.18 9.38 -11.37
CA GLU A 334 1.98 8.27 -12.30
C GLU A 334 3.30 7.94 -12.99
N ILE A 335 3.66 6.65 -12.95
CA ILE A 335 4.94 6.13 -13.42
C ILE A 335 4.66 5.03 -14.44
N THR A 336 5.28 5.08 -15.60
CA THR A 336 5.18 3.98 -16.58
C THR A 336 5.91 2.74 -16.08
N PRO A 337 5.61 1.54 -16.59
CA PRO A 337 6.39 0.33 -16.29
C PRO A 337 7.89 0.44 -16.62
N ALA A 338 8.26 1.36 -17.52
CA ALA A 338 9.65 1.68 -17.88
C ALA A 338 10.31 2.67 -16.91
N GLY A 339 9.57 3.22 -15.91
CA GLY A 339 10.12 4.08 -14.88
C GLY A 339 9.99 5.59 -15.12
N HIS A 340 9.36 6.01 -16.21
CA HIS A 340 9.15 7.42 -16.50
C HIS A 340 8.00 7.98 -15.66
N GLN A 341 8.26 9.06 -14.92
CA GLN A 341 7.25 9.82 -14.18
C GLN A 341 6.53 10.75 -15.17
N ILE A 342 5.36 10.34 -15.64
CA ILE A 342 4.62 11.03 -16.73
C ILE A 342 3.54 11.98 -16.25
N PHE A 343 3.17 11.93 -14.97
CA PHE A 343 2.18 12.83 -14.37
C PHE A 343 2.46 13.04 -12.89
N ARG A 344 2.19 14.26 -12.42
CA ARG A 344 2.24 14.64 -11.00
C ARG A 344 1.19 15.70 -10.71
N ARG A 345 0.53 15.59 -9.55
CA ARG A 345 -0.46 16.58 -9.09
C ARG A 345 -0.53 16.58 -7.56
N PHE A 346 -0.74 17.75 -6.97
CA PHE A 346 -1.13 17.83 -5.57
C PHE A 346 -2.58 17.34 -5.38
N LEU A 347 -2.77 16.38 -4.48
CA LEU A 347 -4.09 15.99 -3.99
C LEU A 347 -4.42 16.74 -2.70
N ASP A 348 -3.44 16.99 -1.86
CA ASP A 348 -3.54 17.85 -0.68
C ASP A 348 -2.37 18.83 -0.61
N ARG A 349 -2.58 19.98 0.00
CA ARG A 349 -1.57 21.03 0.23
C ARG A 349 -1.63 21.58 1.66
N SER A 350 -2.41 20.96 2.54
CA SER A 350 -2.52 21.38 3.94
C SER A 350 -1.22 21.09 4.69
N GLY A 351 -1.07 21.72 5.83
CA GLY A 351 0.08 21.50 6.70
C GLY A 351 1.37 22.21 6.26
N SER A 352 2.45 21.93 6.98
CA SER A 352 3.79 22.48 6.74
C SER A 352 4.85 21.41 7.05
N PRO A 353 5.57 20.90 6.06
CA PRO A 353 5.49 21.21 4.61
C PRO A 353 4.13 20.88 3.98
N PRO A 354 3.74 21.56 2.88
CA PRO A 354 2.44 21.34 2.25
C PRO A 354 2.19 19.87 1.87
N GLY A 355 1.09 19.29 2.36
CA GLY A 355 0.65 17.93 2.08
C GLY A 355 1.44 16.83 2.77
N SER A 356 2.39 17.17 3.65
CA SER A 356 3.16 16.17 4.40
C SER A 356 2.25 15.41 5.37
N GLY A 357 2.28 14.06 5.28
CA GLY A 357 1.47 13.16 6.10
C GLY A 357 0.00 13.06 5.70
N ALA A 358 -0.45 13.74 4.64
CA ALA A 358 -1.86 13.79 4.29
C ALA A 358 -2.37 12.55 3.53
N LEU A 359 -1.54 11.87 2.76
CA LEU A 359 -2.00 10.84 1.83
C LEU A 359 -1.46 9.45 2.21
N PHE A 360 -2.36 8.44 2.14
CA PHE A 360 -2.02 7.05 2.40
C PHE A 360 -2.59 6.12 1.33
N GLY A 361 -3.60 5.30 1.64
CA GLY A 361 -4.14 4.30 0.74
C GLY A 361 -4.86 4.89 -0.47
N LEU A 362 -4.82 4.15 -1.57
CA LEU A 362 -5.54 4.50 -2.79
C LEU A 362 -6.05 3.26 -3.52
N ALA A 363 -7.11 3.42 -4.31
CA ALA A 363 -7.67 2.35 -5.13
C ALA A 363 -8.30 2.90 -6.40
N VAL A 364 -8.08 2.23 -7.52
CA VAL A 364 -8.74 2.59 -8.78
C VAL A 364 -10.24 2.33 -8.67
N ALA A 365 -11.04 3.33 -8.99
CA ALA A 365 -12.49 3.24 -8.97
C ALA A 365 -12.99 2.22 -10.01
N PRO A 366 -14.20 1.63 -9.83
CA PRO A 366 -14.76 0.67 -10.77
C PRO A 366 -14.74 1.18 -12.19
N HIS A 367 -14.44 0.28 -13.14
CA HIS A 367 -14.32 0.57 -14.57
C HIS A 367 -13.29 1.65 -14.93
N GLY A 368 -12.32 1.93 -14.03
CA GLY A 368 -11.30 2.95 -14.25
C GLY A 368 -11.86 4.37 -14.33
N ARG A 369 -12.99 4.66 -13.69
CA ARG A 369 -13.67 5.98 -13.76
C ARG A 369 -13.12 7.01 -12.79
N GLY A 370 -11.98 6.73 -12.13
CA GLY A 370 -11.36 7.62 -11.17
C GLY A 370 -10.41 6.86 -10.24
N LEU A 371 -9.98 7.57 -9.22
CA LEU A 371 -9.12 7.06 -8.18
C LEU A 371 -9.65 7.49 -6.81
N TYR A 372 -10.01 6.53 -5.96
CA TYR A 372 -10.24 6.77 -4.55
C TYR A 372 -8.92 6.92 -3.82
N PHE A 373 -8.85 7.85 -2.90
CA PHE A 373 -7.72 8.02 -1.99
C PHE A 373 -8.23 8.51 -0.62
N VAL A 374 -7.48 8.23 0.42
CA VAL A 374 -7.74 8.76 1.75
C VAL A 374 -6.85 9.96 2.02
N ASP A 375 -7.43 10.95 2.65
CA ASP A 375 -6.81 12.22 3.04
C ASP A 375 -6.89 12.32 4.57
N ASP A 376 -5.77 12.03 5.24
CA ASP A 376 -5.68 12.01 6.69
C ASP A 376 -5.76 13.41 7.31
N ALA A 377 -5.27 14.42 6.62
CA ALA A 377 -5.31 15.80 7.12
C ALA A 377 -6.73 16.25 7.48
N VAL A 378 -7.75 15.68 6.80
CA VAL A 378 -9.16 15.97 7.02
C VAL A 378 -9.99 14.72 7.30
N ASN A 379 -9.37 13.55 7.43
CA ASN A 379 -10.00 12.26 7.71
C ASN A 379 -11.15 11.91 6.76
N THR A 380 -10.89 11.99 5.46
CA THR A 380 -11.90 11.76 4.43
C THR A 380 -11.48 10.75 3.38
N LEU A 381 -12.47 10.03 2.83
CA LEU A 381 -12.36 9.36 1.55
C LEU A 381 -12.68 10.36 0.44
N ARG A 382 -11.81 10.48 -0.54
CA ARG A 382 -11.94 11.39 -1.68
C ARG A 382 -11.86 10.63 -3.00
N LEU A 383 -12.42 11.22 -4.05
CA LEU A 383 -12.40 10.69 -5.41
C LEU A 383 -11.79 11.73 -6.35
N LEU A 384 -10.76 11.33 -7.08
CA LEU A 384 -10.25 12.05 -8.25
C LEU A 384 -10.93 11.47 -9.49
N HIS A 385 -11.67 12.32 -10.26
CA HIS A 385 -12.48 11.91 -11.42
C HIS A 385 -12.60 13.00 -12.49
#